data_5e4e1956c210a8493bdf4b1fab2de4ee
#
_entry.id   5e4e1956c210a8493bdf4b1fab2de4ee
#
_cell.length_a   1.000
_cell.length_b   1.000
_cell.length_c   1.000
_cell.angle_alpha   90.00
_cell.angle_beta   90.00
_cell.angle_gamma   90.00
#
_symmetry.space_group_name_H-M   'P 1'
#
loop_
_entity.id
_entity.type
_entity.pdbx_description
1 polymer ?
#
loop_
_entity_poly.entity_id
_entity_poly.type
_entity_poly.pdbx_seq_one_letter_code
_entity_poly.pdbx_strand_id
1 'polypeptide(L)'
;SIIKGGGQEQGRRSGTENLYGIIGFGASALAAAKDLTDGVWEQVSELRNKMEMRIADIASDAIFIGKDVERLPNTSNFSVPGWKGETQVMNMDLAGFAISAGSACSSGKVKSSQALNAMGYDDITASSAVRISLGPSTTEHEVMNFVDAWSKAYKKYAVKTA
;
A
#
# COMPACT_ATOMS: atom_id res chain seq x y z
N SER A 1 27.89 -4.51 19.65
CA SER A 1 27.18 -5.71 20.07
C SER A 1 26.31 -5.41 21.31
N ILE A 2 25.01 -5.65 21.25
CA ILE A 2 24.09 -5.47 22.39
C ILE A 2 24.22 -6.66 23.35
N ILE A 3 24.36 -7.88 22.83
CA ILE A 3 24.56 -9.10 23.60
C ILE A 3 26.02 -9.51 23.46
N LYS A 4 26.82 -9.28 24.53
CA LYS A 4 28.25 -9.57 24.57
C LYS A 4 28.50 -10.99 25.08
N GLY A 5 29.58 -11.63 24.66
CA GLY A 5 29.99 -12.99 25.09
C GLY A 5 30.67 -13.75 23.98
N GLY A 6 30.13 -14.93 23.62
CA GLY A 6 30.71 -15.84 22.64
C GLY A 6 30.94 -15.26 21.26
N GLY A 7 31.61 -16.03 20.40
CA GLY A 7 32.05 -15.61 19.06
C GLY A 7 31.01 -15.77 17.95
N GLN A 8 29.74 -16.04 18.26
CA GLN A 8 28.69 -16.24 17.27
C GLN A 8 28.51 -14.99 16.40
N GLU A 9 28.01 -15.17 15.18
CA GLU A 9 27.82 -14.10 14.20
C GLU A 9 29.09 -13.25 14.00
N GLN A 10 30.24 -13.90 13.96
CA GLN A 10 31.56 -13.24 13.84
C GLN A 10 31.82 -12.21 14.96
N GLY A 11 31.40 -12.54 16.20
CA GLY A 11 31.55 -11.69 17.38
C GLY A 11 30.54 -10.52 17.46
N ARG A 12 29.58 -10.44 16.57
CA ARG A 12 28.58 -9.38 16.56
C ARG A 12 27.48 -9.57 17.60
N ARG A 13 27.22 -10.82 18.00
CA ARG A 13 26.18 -11.20 18.97
C ARG A 13 26.54 -12.55 19.60
N SER A 14 26.41 -12.67 20.92
CA SER A 14 26.51 -13.96 21.57
C SER A 14 25.18 -14.73 21.56
N GLY A 15 25.23 -16.02 21.88
CA GLY A 15 24.12 -16.94 21.89
C GLY A 15 23.99 -17.75 20.59
N THR A 16 23.37 -18.92 20.68
CA THR A 16 23.14 -19.83 19.54
C THR A 16 22.34 -19.12 18.44
N GLU A 17 22.66 -19.42 17.21
CA GLU A 17 21.99 -18.90 16.02
C GLU A 17 20.53 -19.34 15.98
N ASN A 18 19.65 -18.45 15.51
CA ASN A 18 18.25 -18.76 15.31
C ASN A 18 18.07 -19.58 14.01
N LEU A 19 18.38 -20.88 14.11
CA LEU A 19 18.38 -21.79 12.97
C LEU A 19 17.03 -21.82 12.24
N TYR A 20 15.93 -21.85 12.95
CA TYR A 20 14.58 -21.87 12.34
C TYR A 20 14.31 -20.57 11.56
N GLY A 21 14.67 -19.43 12.14
CA GLY A 21 14.53 -18.13 11.46
C GLY A 21 15.43 -18.02 10.22
N ILE A 22 16.65 -18.53 10.28
CA ILE A 22 17.59 -18.53 9.16
C ILE A 22 17.08 -19.40 8.01
N ILE A 23 16.62 -20.62 8.32
CA ILE A 23 16.06 -21.54 7.31
C ILE A 23 14.79 -20.94 6.69
N GLY A 24 13.88 -20.42 7.51
CA GLY A 24 12.64 -19.79 7.03
C GLY A 24 12.92 -18.57 6.15
N PHE A 25 13.87 -17.73 6.54
CA PHE A 25 14.30 -16.59 5.73
C PHE A 25 14.91 -17.03 4.39
N GLY A 26 15.76 -18.07 4.41
CA GLY A 26 16.36 -18.63 3.19
C GLY A 26 15.30 -19.17 2.23
N ALA A 27 14.33 -19.93 2.74
CA ALA A 27 13.22 -20.44 1.93
C ALA A 27 12.37 -19.31 1.34
N SER A 28 12.06 -18.28 2.13
CA SER A 28 11.31 -17.10 1.65
C SER A 28 12.06 -16.31 0.60
N ALA A 29 13.38 -16.16 0.76
CA ALA A 29 14.22 -15.48 -0.23
C ALA A 29 14.27 -16.22 -1.58
N LEU A 30 14.36 -17.55 -1.55
CA LEU A 30 14.29 -18.38 -2.76
C LEU A 30 12.94 -18.28 -3.45
N ALA A 31 11.83 -18.30 -2.69
CA ALA A 31 10.50 -18.13 -3.25
C ALA A 31 10.33 -16.74 -3.88
N ALA A 32 10.77 -15.67 -3.21
CA ALA A 32 10.73 -14.32 -3.75
C ALA A 32 11.56 -14.15 -5.03
N ALA A 33 12.74 -14.77 -5.09
CA ALA A 33 13.55 -14.76 -6.30
C ALA A 33 12.87 -15.51 -7.47
N LYS A 34 12.17 -16.60 -7.17
CA LYS A 34 11.37 -17.34 -8.16
C LYS A 34 10.22 -16.49 -8.68
N ASP A 35 9.47 -15.80 -7.82
CA ASP A 35 8.36 -14.93 -8.20
C ASP A 35 8.82 -13.82 -9.16
N LEU A 36 10.01 -13.26 -8.94
CA LEU A 36 10.62 -12.29 -9.86
C LEU A 36 10.89 -12.90 -11.24
N THR A 37 11.42 -14.15 -11.28
CA THR A 37 11.76 -14.82 -12.54
C THR A 37 10.52 -15.26 -13.32
N ASP A 38 9.46 -15.62 -12.61
CA ASP A 38 8.22 -16.12 -13.19
C ASP A 38 7.28 -15.00 -13.69
N GLY A 39 7.64 -13.72 -13.53
CA GLY A 39 6.84 -12.59 -14.00
C GLY A 39 5.63 -12.29 -13.13
N VAL A 40 5.61 -12.73 -11.86
CA VAL A 40 4.48 -12.51 -10.93
C VAL A 40 4.27 -11.02 -10.68
N TRP A 41 5.35 -10.27 -10.52
CA TRP A 41 5.27 -8.84 -10.22
C TRP A 41 4.84 -7.99 -11.42
N GLU A 42 5.14 -8.42 -12.63
CA GLU A 42 4.63 -7.83 -13.87
C GLU A 42 3.10 -7.96 -13.93
N GLN A 43 2.56 -9.16 -13.61
CA GLN A 43 1.10 -9.39 -13.55
C GLN A 43 0.43 -8.52 -12.47
N VAL A 44 1.04 -8.43 -11.28
CA VAL A 44 0.56 -7.55 -10.21
C VAL A 44 0.58 -6.08 -10.63
N SER A 45 1.61 -5.65 -11.37
CA SER A 45 1.69 -4.29 -11.93
C SER A 45 0.56 -4.00 -12.91
N GLU A 46 0.22 -4.96 -13.76
CA GLU A 46 -0.92 -4.84 -14.69
C GLU A 46 -2.24 -4.70 -13.94
N LEU A 47 -2.47 -5.48 -12.90
CA LEU A 47 -3.66 -5.38 -12.04
C LEU A 47 -3.75 -4.01 -11.36
N ARG A 48 -2.64 -3.51 -10.83
CA ARG A 48 -2.57 -2.16 -10.26
C ARG A 48 -2.91 -1.10 -11.30
N ASN A 49 -2.34 -1.18 -12.49
CA ASN A 49 -2.59 -0.22 -13.57
C ASN A 49 -4.06 -0.26 -14.03
N LYS A 50 -4.67 -1.44 -14.15
CA LYS A 50 -6.09 -1.59 -14.42
C LYS A 50 -6.94 -0.91 -13.35
N MET A 51 -6.63 -1.12 -12.07
CA MET A 51 -7.30 -0.48 -10.95
C MET A 51 -7.23 1.05 -11.05
N GLU A 52 -6.03 1.60 -11.25
CA GLU A 52 -5.82 3.04 -11.35
C GLU A 52 -6.58 3.65 -12.52
N MET A 53 -6.57 2.99 -13.68
CA MET A 53 -7.31 3.44 -14.85
C MET A 53 -8.82 3.49 -14.57
N ARG A 54 -9.37 2.47 -13.94
CA ARG A 54 -10.79 2.44 -13.58
C ARG A 54 -11.16 3.51 -12.54
N ILE A 55 -10.29 3.75 -11.56
CA ILE A 55 -10.49 4.83 -10.58
C ILE A 55 -10.44 6.20 -11.28
N ALA A 56 -9.51 6.43 -12.21
CA ALA A 56 -9.41 7.67 -12.98
C ALA A 56 -10.67 7.91 -13.84
N ASP A 57 -11.24 6.87 -14.43
CA ASP A 57 -12.50 6.96 -15.21
C ASP A 57 -13.69 7.37 -14.32
N ILE A 58 -13.69 6.97 -13.04
CA ILE A 58 -14.78 7.24 -12.08
C ILE A 58 -14.61 8.61 -11.42
N ALA A 59 -13.38 8.97 -11.06
CA ALA A 59 -13.03 10.20 -10.35
C ALA A 59 -11.93 10.93 -11.14
N SER A 60 -12.35 11.84 -12.01
CA SER A 60 -11.43 12.60 -12.90
C SER A 60 -10.48 13.53 -12.14
N ASP A 61 -10.77 13.82 -10.87
CA ASP A 61 -9.98 14.62 -9.95
C ASP A 61 -9.01 13.76 -9.08
N ALA A 62 -8.97 12.45 -9.30
CA ALA A 62 -8.05 11.58 -8.59
C ALA A 62 -6.58 11.84 -9.01
N ILE A 63 -5.74 12.08 -8.01
CA ILE A 63 -4.30 12.32 -8.16
C ILE A 63 -3.55 11.05 -7.77
N PHE A 64 -2.88 10.40 -8.74
CA PHE A 64 -2.05 9.21 -8.48
C PHE A 64 -0.62 9.63 -8.15
N ILE A 65 -0.19 9.34 -6.93
CA ILE A 65 1.11 9.76 -6.40
C ILE A 65 2.22 8.91 -7.03
N GLY A 66 3.23 9.58 -7.57
CA GLY A 66 4.39 8.93 -8.18
C GLY A 66 4.10 8.17 -9.49
N LYS A 67 3.02 8.52 -10.20
CA LYS A 67 2.63 7.85 -11.45
C LYS A 67 3.69 7.99 -12.56
N ASP A 68 4.41 9.12 -12.56
CA ASP A 68 5.35 9.49 -13.61
C ASP A 68 6.79 9.02 -13.36
N VAL A 69 6.99 8.22 -12.31
CA VAL A 69 8.30 7.65 -11.96
C VAL A 69 8.20 6.14 -11.76
N GLU A 70 9.34 5.46 -11.82
CA GLU A 70 9.42 4.04 -11.48
C GLU A 70 9.03 3.82 -10.02
N ARG A 71 8.13 2.87 -9.77
CA ARG A 71 7.57 2.56 -8.46
C ARG A 71 7.30 1.09 -8.28
N LEU A 72 7.09 0.67 -7.04
CA LEU A 72 6.77 -0.72 -6.72
C LEU A 72 5.55 -1.21 -7.53
N PRO A 73 5.59 -2.43 -8.06
CA PRO A 73 4.52 -2.97 -8.91
C PRO A 73 3.19 -3.13 -8.18
N ASN A 74 3.24 -3.38 -6.88
CA ASN A 74 2.10 -3.81 -6.07
C ASN A 74 1.45 -2.68 -5.26
N THR A 75 1.88 -1.44 -5.40
CA THR A 75 1.39 -0.34 -4.56
C THR A 75 0.86 0.79 -5.41
N SER A 76 -0.36 1.21 -5.10
CA SER A 76 -0.95 2.46 -5.58
C SER A 76 -1.21 3.38 -4.41
N ASN A 77 -0.81 4.64 -4.53
CA ASN A 77 -1.19 5.70 -3.62
C ASN A 77 -1.90 6.78 -4.42
N PHE A 78 -3.14 7.07 -4.07
CA PHE A 78 -3.90 8.11 -4.76
C PHE A 78 -4.73 8.93 -3.78
N SER A 79 -5.06 10.14 -4.19
CA SER A 79 -5.87 11.10 -3.45
C SER A 79 -7.04 11.57 -4.29
N VAL A 80 -8.20 11.71 -3.67
CA VAL A 80 -9.33 12.51 -4.18
C VAL A 80 -9.43 13.72 -3.25
N PRO A 81 -8.96 14.92 -3.66
CA PRO A 81 -8.86 16.08 -2.79
C PRO A 81 -10.19 16.41 -2.10
N GLY A 82 -10.16 16.57 -0.76
CA GLY A 82 -11.35 16.84 0.06
C GLY A 82 -12.05 15.58 0.59
N TRP A 83 -11.89 14.43 -0.01
CA TRP A 83 -12.40 13.17 0.54
C TRP A 83 -11.39 12.50 1.47
N LYS A 84 -11.51 12.78 2.76
CA LYS A 84 -10.56 12.34 3.79
C LYS A 84 -10.23 10.84 3.69
N GLY A 85 -8.95 10.52 3.71
CA GLY A 85 -8.46 9.14 3.64
C GLY A 85 -9.02 8.22 4.72
N GLU A 86 -9.21 8.72 5.96
CA GLU A 86 -9.85 7.97 7.06
C GLU A 86 -11.28 7.55 6.72
N THR A 87 -12.04 8.45 6.10
CA THR A 87 -13.41 8.16 5.67
C THR A 87 -13.42 7.11 4.59
N GLN A 88 -12.45 7.15 3.67
CA GLN A 88 -12.28 6.11 2.65
C GLN A 88 -11.95 4.77 3.29
N VAL A 89 -10.98 4.72 4.23
CA VAL A 89 -10.62 3.49 4.97
C VAL A 89 -11.85 2.90 5.66
N MET A 90 -12.61 3.70 6.40
CA MET A 90 -13.81 3.24 7.10
C MET A 90 -14.87 2.68 6.13
N ASN A 91 -15.11 3.36 4.99
CA ASN A 91 -16.05 2.86 3.99
C ASN A 91 -15.60 1.53 3.36
N MET A 92 -14.29 1.38 3.11
CA MET A 92 -13.75 0.16 2.54
C MET A 92 -13.72 -0.99 3.54
N ASP A 93 -13.41 -0.72 4.80
CA ASP A 93 -13.46 -1.71 5.88
C ASP A 93 -14.89 -2.29 6.03
N LEU A 94 -15.90 -1.43 6.05
CA LEU A 94 -17.31 -1.85 6.05
C LEU A 94 -17.74 -2.61 4.79
N ALA A 95 -17.03 -2.43 3.67
CA ALA A 95 -17.24 -3.16 2.43
C ALA A 95 -16.38 -4.44 2.33
N GLY A 96 -15.56 -4.76 3.35
CA GLY A 96 -14.73 -5.96 3.43
C GLY A 96 -13.35 -5.81 2.77
N PHE A 97 -12.86 -4.57 2.54
CA PHE A 97 -11.56 -4.30 1.94
C PHE A 97 -10.63 -3.57 2.91
N ALA A 98 -9.46 -4.13 3.15
CA ALA A 98 -8.40 -3.49 3.94
C ALA A 98 -7.55 -2.56 3.07
N ILE A 99 -7.58 -1.27 3.37
CA ILE A 99 -6.73 -0.25 2.76
C ILE A 99 -6.07 0.61 3.84
N SER A 100 -5.11 1.43 3.46
CA SER A 100 -4.42 2.30 4.40
C SER A 100 -4.57 3.77 4.04
N ALA A 101 -4.59 4.66 5.05
CA ALA A 101 -4.57 6.10 4.86
C ALA A 101 -3.51 6.74 5.76
N GLY A 102 -2.91 7.85 5.30
CA GLY A 102 -1.97 8.65 6.06
C GLY A 102 -0.71 7.91 6.49
N SER A 103 -0.05 8.41 7.53
CA SER A 103 1.01 7.71 8.25
C SER A 103 0.37 6.90 9.38
N ALA A 104 0.38 5.58 9.27
CA ALA A 104 -0.24 4.64 10.22
C ALA A 104 0.32 4.71 11.67
N CYS A 105 1.31 5.54 11.95
CA CYS A 105 2.06 5.55 13.21
C CYS A 105 1.78 6.76 14.11
N SER A 106 0.78 7.58 13.86
CA SER A 106 0.46 8.68 14.76
C SER A 106 -0.63 8.26 15.76
N SER A 107 -0.22 7.93 16.98
CA SER A 107 -1.07 7.68 18.14
C SER A 107 -2.26 8.66 18.23
N GLY A 108 -3.42 8.27 17.69
CA GLY A 108 -4.70 8.90 17.97
C GLY A 108 -5.01 10.25 17.31
N LYS A 109 -4.10 10.85 16.54
CA LYS A 109 -4.39 12.04 15.70
C LYS A 109 -3.87 11.77 14.30
N VAL A 110 -4.76 11.61 13.33
CA VAL A 110 -4.36 11.50 11.93
C VAL A 110 -3.80 12.83 11.48
N LYS A 111 -2.50 12.87 11.32
CA LYS A 111 -1.79 13.99 10.68
C LYS A 111 -1.73 13.71 9.19
N SER A 112 -1.76 14.77 8.37
CA SER A 112 -1.46 14.67 6.94
C SER A 112 -0.17 13.89 6.72
N SER A 113 -0.05 13.18 5.61
CA SER A 113 1.15 12.39 5.31
C SER A 113 2.36 13.30 5.16
N GLN A 114 3.30 13.23 6.12
CA GLN A 114 4.56 13.99 6.04
C GLN A 114 5.36 13.69 4.78
N ALA A 115 5.29 12.44 4.28
CA ALA A 115 5.95 12.06 3.04
C ALA A 115 5.37 12.81 1.85
N LEU A 116 4.04 12.89 1.74
CA LEU A 116 3.38 13.61 0.65
C LEU A 116 3.63 15.11 0.73
N ASN A 117 3.61 15.70 1.92
CA ASN A 117 3.96 17.11 2.11
C ASN A 117 5.41 17.38 1.69
N ALA A 118 6.35 16.49 2.04
CA ALA A 118 7.75 16.59 1.60
C ALA A 118 7.92 16.43 0.08
N MET A 119 7.01 15.72 -0.59
CA MET A 119 6.92 15.62 -2.05
C MET A 119 6.26 16.86 -2.70
N GLY A 120 5.80 17.84 -1.92
CA GLY A 120 5.20 19.08 -2.41
C GLY A 120 3.67 19.06 -2.57
N TYR A 121 2.99 18.02 -2.13
CA TYR A 121 1.52 17.99 -2.10
C TYR A 121 0.99 18.82 -0.93
N ASP A 122 -0.13 19.52 -1.14
CA ASP A 122 -0.82 20.28 -0.10
C ASP A 122 -1.48 19.38 0.97
N ASP A 123 -1.88 19.98 2.09
CA ASP A 123 -2.49 19.25 3.21
C ASP A 123 -3.84 18.60 2.85
N ILE A 124 -4.60 19.19 1.92
CA ILE A 124 -5.87 18.62 1.45
C ILE A 124 -5.61 17.33 0.69
N THR A 125 -4.70 17.38 -0.27
CA THR A 125 -4.27 16.20 -1.05
C THR A 125 -3.65 15.14 -0.13
N ALA A 126 -2.73 15.54 0.75
CA ALA A 126 -2.03 14.63 1.65
C ALA A 126 -2.95 13.94 2.68
N SER A 127 -3.98 14.65 3.18
CA SER A 127 -4.97 14.08 4.12
C SER A 127 -6.06 13.24 3.44
N SER A 128 -6.22 13.38 2.13
CA SER A 128 -7.18 12.64 1.32
C SER A 128 -6.59 11.37 0.70
N ALA A 129 -5.28 11.17 0.83
CA ALA A 129 -4.58 10.06 0.20
C ALA A 129 -4.87 8.72 0.87
N VAL A 130 -5.05 7.69 0.04
CA VAL A 130 -5.14 6.29 0.45
C VAL A 130 -4.13 5.44 -0.30
N ARG A 131 -3.65 4.37 0.35
CA ARG A 131 -2.71 3.42 -0.24
C ARG A 131 -3.36 2.05 -0.36
N ILE A 132 -3.33 1.51 -1.55
CA ILE A 132 -3.78 0.17 -1.89
C ILE A 132 -2.53 -0.69 -2.14
N SER A 133 -2.47 -1.86 -1.53
CA SER A 133 -1.39 -2.82 -1.72
C SER A 133 -1.97 -4.14 -2.22
N LEU A 134 -1.41 -4.65 -3.30
CA LEU A 134 -1.77 -5.92 -3.91
C LEU A 134 -0.73 -6.99 -3.54
N GLY A 135 -1.13 -8.23 -3.45
CA GLY A 135 -0.22 -9.36 -3.22
C GLY A 135 -0.04 -10.21 -4.48
N PRO A 136 0.93 -11.15 -4.46
CA PRO A 136 1.15 -12.08 -5.57
C PRO A 136 -0.07 -12.95 -5.92
N SER A 137 -0.94 -13.19 -4.95
CA SER A 137 -2.16 -13.98 -5.12
C SER A 137 -3.41 -13.15 -5.43
N THR A 138 -3.29 -11.83 -5.52
CA THR A 138 -4.42 -10.94 -5.82
C THR A 138 -4.93 -11.21 -7.24
N THR A 139 -6.23 -11.41 -7.34
CA THR A 139 -6.91 -11.68 -8.62
C THR A 139 -7.53 -10.42 -9.23
N GLU A 140 -7.75 -10.43 -10.55
CA GLU A 140 -8.45 -9.35 -11.24
C GLU A 140 -9.88 -9.16 -10.67
N HIS A 141 -10.55 -10.25 -10.31
CA HIS A 141 -11.88 -10.21 -9.72
C HIS A 141 -11.91 -9.44 -8.39
N GLU A 142 -10.94 -9.67 -7.51
CA GLU A 142 -10.82 -8.94 -6.24
C GLU A 142 -10.56 -7.45 -6.47
N VAL A 143 -9.70 -7.12 -7.42
CA VAL A 143 -9.41 -5.74 -7.80
C VAL A 143 -10.65 -5.03 -8.32
N MET A 144 -11.43 -5.67 -9.21
CA MET A 144 -12.65 -5.08 -9.75
C MET A 144 -13.74 -4.93 -8.67
N ASN A 145 -13.89 -5.90 -7.78
CA ASN A 145 -14.81 -5.80 -6.64
C ASN A 145 -14.44 -4.63 -5.71
N PHE A 146 -13.14 -4.42 -5.47
CA PHE A 146 -12.68 -3.24 -4.74
C PHE A 146 -13.06 -1.94 -5.46
N VAL A 147 -12.78 -1.83 -6.76
CA VAL A 147 -13.13 -0.64 -7.56
C VAL A 147 -14.62 -0.36 -7.51
N ASP A 148 -15.47 -1.39 -7.60
CA ASP A 148 -16.93 -1.25 -7.53
C ASP A 148 -17.39 -0.75 -6.15
N ALA A 149 -16.82 -1.28 -5.06
CA ALA A 149 -17.12 -0.85 -3.71
C ALA A 149 -16.68 0.61 -3.50
N TRP A 150 -15.46 0.95 -3.94
CA TRP A 150 -14.92 2.29 -3.87
C TRP A 150 -15.76 3.30 -4.69
N SER A 151 -16.17 2.93 -5.91
CA SER A 151 -17.04 3.74 -6.76
C SER A 151 -18.37 4.06 -6.10
N LYS A 152 -19.01 3.08 -5.44
CA LYS A 152 -20.25 3.29 -4.68
C LYS A 152 -20.06 4.29 -3.55
N ALA A 153 -18.93 4.21 -2.84
CA ALA A 153 -18.60 5.13 -1.75
C ALA A 153 -18.28 6.54 -2.29
N TYR A 154 -17.52 6.63 -3.38
CA TYR A 154 -17.20 7.90 -4.05
C TYR A 154 -18.45 8.63 -4.53
N LYS A 155 -19.40 7.94 -5.19
CA LYS A 155 -20.66 8.54 -5.65
C LYS A 155 -21.46 9.14 -4.49
N LYS A 156 -21.48 8.47 -3.33
CA LYS A 156 -22.15 9.01 -2.12
C LYS A 156 -21.44 10.25 -1.57
N TYR A 157 -20.11 10.29 -1.68
CA TYR A 157 -19.33 11.47 -1.29
C TYR A 157 -19.58 12.63 -2.26
N ALA A 158 -19.46 12.41 -3.57
CA ALA A 158 -19.62 13.44 -4.59
C ALA A 158 -21.01 14.13 -4.53
N VAL A 159 -22.09 13.37 -4.30
CA VAL A 159 -23.45 13.94 -4.13
C VAL A 159 -23.57 14.85 -2.91
N LYS A 160 -22.77 14.62 -1.85
CA LYS A 160 -22.81 15.45 -0.64
C LYS A 160 -22.00 16.74 -0.76
N THR A 161 -21.12 16.82 -1.73
CA THR A 161 -20.18 17.94 -1.93
C THR A 161 -20.52 18.79 -3.15
N ALA A 162 -21.48 18.37 -3.98
CA ALA A 162 -22.07 19.14 -5.08
C ALA A 162 -23.18 20.03 -4.57
#